data_4bfce64c0d5fb4fb218fd6c0e078e45b
#
_entry.id   4bfce64c0d5fb4fb218fd6c0e078e45b
#
_cell.length_a   1.000
_cell.length_b   1.000
_cell.length_c   1.000
_cell.angle_alpha   90.00
_cell.angle_beta   90.00
_cell.angle_gamma   90.00
#
_symmetry.space_group_name_H-M   'P 1'
#
loop_
_entity.id
_entity.type
_entity.pdbx_description
1 polymer ?
#
loop_
_entity_poly.entity_id
_entity_poly.type
_entity_poly.pdbx_seq_one_letter_code
_entity_poly.pdbx_strand_id
1 'polypeptide(L)'
;ATKPDCRGQGIFTQMLNLLNETAKKQGMQGLYGRGVTFHTFSQKTGNTCGYRDCAITLCVLPADRVYKGMGIPKDRISTVYSYLPLVRHEKAAIYPPRHHSAFIEGIYNNLSIDMISLPCDEKNIQLQQQSSFKVDILPNVNMADIKLYAYGRDAIDKLMETMKMLLKRKIDGISLYLDLGQPATAIFCSEFEKLGFFIAGAIPLLYFRNTLILQYLNNISPDYSEIRVYSDFARSMLEYIRERDPNRDL
;
A
#
# COMPACT_ATOMS: atom_id res chain seq x y z
N ALA A 1 6.50 17.06 -10.78
CA ALA A 1 5.80 17.01 -12.08
C ALA A 1 6.56 17.88 -13.09
N THR A 2 6.63 17.44 -14.36
CA THR A 2 7.27 18.20 -15.44
C THR A 2 6.26 19.20 -16.02
N LYS A 3 6.70 20.44 -16.25
CA LYS A 3 5.88 21.47 -16.91
C LYS A 3 5.40 20.96 -18.29
N PRO A 4 4.18 21.32 -18.75
CA PRO A 4 3.65 20.83 -20.04
C PRO A 4 4.63 21.01 -21.20
N ASP A 5 5.22 22.18 -21.33
CA ASP A 5 6.15 22.55 -22.41
C ASP A 5 7.48 21.78 -22.39
N CYS A 6 7.78 21.12 -21.26
CA CYS A 6 8.99 20.32 -21.06
C CYS A 6 8.69 18.81 -21.06
N ARG A 7 7.47 18.38 -21.41
CA ARG A 7 7.11 16.96 -21.49
C ARG A 7 7.70 16.32 -22.75
N GLY A 8 7.88 15.00 -22.73
CA GLY A 8 8.45 14.23 -23.85
C GLY A 8 9.98 14.32 -23.99
N GLN A 9 10.66 15.17 -23.22
CA GLN A 9 12.11 15.39 -23.30
C GLN A 9 12.92 14.50 -22.32
N GLY A 10 12.30 13.51 -21.69
CA GLY A 10 12.96 12.61 -20.73
C GLY A 10 13.37 13.25 -19.39
N ILE A 11 12.99 14.51 -19.13
CA ILE A 11 13.39 15.25 -17.93
C ILE A 11 13.01 14.53 -16.64
N PHE A 12 11.78 13.98 -16.57
CA PHE A 12 11.35 13.25 -15.38
C PHE A 12 12.19 11.99 -15.13
N THR A 13 12.56 11.28 -16.19
CA THR A 13 13.46 10.12 -16.12
C THR A 13 14.84 10.52 -15.61
N GLN A 14 15.42 11.63 -16.12
CA GLN A 14 16.70 12.14 -15.67
C GLN A 14 16.67 12.56 -14.20
N MET A 15 15.63 13.27 -13.77
CA MET A 15 15.43 13.64 -12.36
C MET A 15 15.32 12.42 -11.45
N LEU A 16 14.58 11.38 -11.88
CA LEU A 16 14.41 10.17 -11.10
C LEU A 16 15.72 9.38 -10.99
N ASN A 17 16.50 9.29 -12.08
CA ASN A 17 17.81 8.67 -12.06
C ASN A 17 18.79 9.43 -11.14
N LEU A 18 18.80 10.77 -11.20
CA LEU A 18 19.61 11.58 -10.29
C LEU A 18 19.23 11.37 -8.82
N LEU A 19 17.92 11.27 -8.53
CA LEU A 19 17.42 10.95 -7.20
C LEU A 19 17.91 9.57 -6.74
N ASN A 20 17.80 8.56 -7.59
CA ASN A 20 18.24 7.20 -7.31
C ASN A 20 19.74 7.13 -6.99
N GLU A 21 20.57 7.78 -7.80
CA GLU A 21 22.02 7.86 -7.58
C GLU A 21 22.37 8.62 -6.29
N THR A 22 21.66 9.72 -6.01
CA THR A 22 21.86 10.50 -4.79
C THR A 22 21.50 9.69 -3.55
N ALA A 23 20.35 9.01 -3.57
CA ALA A 23 19.91 8.15 -2.46
C ALA A 23 20.88 6.99 -2.22
N LYS A 24 21.39 6.38 -3.29
CA LYS A 24 22.41 5.32 -3.20
C LYS A 24 23.71 5.83 -2.57
N LYS A 25 24.19 7.02 -2.97
CA LYS A 25 25.38 7.65 -2.37
C LYS A 25 25.18 7.99 -0.89
N GLN A 26 23.95 8.29 -0.47
CA GLN A 26 23.59 8.55 0.92
C GLN A 26 23.37 7.27 1.76
N GLY A 27 23.58 6.08 1.18
CA GLY A 27 23.43 4.81 1.88
C GLY A 27 21.98 4.41 2.16
N MET A 28 21.00 4.96 1.43
CA MET A 28 19.60 4.54 1.55
C MET A 28 19.43 3.10 1.08
N GLN A 29 18.61 2.32 1.78
CA GLN A 29 18.38 0.91 1.46
C GLN A 29 17.46 0.71 0.27
N GLY A 30 16.54 1.64 0.03
CA GLY A 30 15.60 1.62 -1.07
C GLY A 30 14.78 2.89 -1.16
N LEU A 31 14.04 3.03 -2.24
CA LEU A 31 13.11 4.12 -2.49
C LEU A 31 11.75 3.57 -2.85
N TYR A 32 10.69 4.22 -2.42
CA TYR A 32 9.37 3.94 -2.93
C TYR A 32 8.81 5.15 -3.68
N GLY A 33 8.12 4.87 -4.76
CA GLY A 33 7.36 5.83 -5.53
C GLY A 33 5.86 5.60 -5.36
N ARG A 34 5.06 6.64 -5.64
CA ARG A 34 3.60 6.55 -5.63
C ARG A 34 3.06 7.18 -6.90
N GLY A 35 2.58 6.33 -7.81
CA GLY A 35 1.99 6.75 -9.08
C GLY A 35 0.47 6.80 -9.00
N VAL A 36 -0.16 7.85 -9.56
CA VAL A 36 -1.61 7.92 -9.71
C VAL A 36 -2.08 6.94 -10.79
N THR A 37 -3.34 6.47 -10.67
CA THR A 37 -3.95 5.55 -11.64
C THR A 37 -4.82 6.26 -12.69
N PHE A 38 -4.99 7.57 -12.61
CA PHE A 38 -5.67 8.39 -13.63
C PHE A 38 -4.95 8.33 -14.98
N HIS A 39 -3.63 8.08 -14.96
CA HIS A 39 -2.79 7.84 -16.13
C HIS A 39 -1.59 6.95 -15.76
N THR A 40 -0.90 6.40 -16.75
CA THR A 40 0.24 5.49 -16.53
C THR A 40 1.63 6.12 -16.70
N PHE A 41 1.74 7.42 -17.00
CA PHE A 41 3.03 8.04 -17.35
C PHE A 41 4.08 7.94 -16.25
N SER A 42 3.73 8.28 -15.00
CA SER A 42 4.66 8.19 -13.87
C SER A 42 5.00 6.74 -13.53
N GLN A 43 4.05 5.83 -13.63
CA GLN A 43 4.24 4.39 -13.42
C GLN A 43 5.22 3.82 -14.45
N LYS A 44 5.03 4.14 -15.76
CA LYS A 44 5.93 3.75 -16.84
C LYS A 44 7.35 4.24 -16.59
N THR A 45 7.51 5.52 -16.24
CA THR A 45 8.84 6.09 -15.95
C THR A 45 9.49 5.41 -14.75
N GLY A 46 8.74 5.21 -13.65
CA GLY A 46 9.24 4.47 -12.49
C GLY A 46 9.72 3.06 -12.86
N ASN A 47 8.90 2.32 -13.63
CA ASN A 47 9.24 0.98 -14.09
C ASN A 47 10.53 0.97 -14.95
N THR A 48 10.69 1.95 -15.86
CA THR A 48 11.92 2.14 -16.66
C THR A 48 13.14 2.45 -15.79
N CYS A 49 12.96 3.16 -14.67
CA CYS A 49 14.02 3.46 -13.70
C CYS A 49 14.23 2.36 -12.65
N GLY A 50 13.67 1.17 -12.84
CA GLY A 50 13.89 0.00 -11.99
C GLY A 50 12.90 -0.19 -10.84
N TYR A 51 11.95 0.72 -10.64
CA TYR A 51 10.89 0.53 -9.63
C TYR A 51 9.97 -0.61 -10.03
N ARG A 52 9.52 -1.39 -9.05
CA ARG A 52 8.56 -2.48 -9.24
C ARG A 52 7.35 -2.30 -8.33
N ASP A 53 6.17 -2.57 -8.87
CA ASP A 53 4.89 -2.37 -8.18
C ASP A 53 4.74 -3.36 -7.01
N CYS A 54 4.19 -2.89 -5.88
CA CYS A 54 4.12 -3.67 -4.65
C CYS A 54 2.84 -3.45 -3.83
N ALA A 55 2.07 -2.38 -4.10
CA ALA A 55 0.75 -2.18 -3.51
C ALA A 55 -0.10 -1.26 -4.39
N ILE A 56 -1.43 -1.41 -4.30
CA ILE A 56 -2.40 -0.49 -4.91
C ILE A 56 -3.37 -0.06 -3.82
N THR A 57 -3.43 1.25 -3.56
CA THR A 57 -4.41 1.82 -2.63
C THR A 57 -5.51 2.53 -3.41
N LEU A 58 -6.76 2.14 -3.13
CA LEU A 58 -7.91 2.60 -3.88
C LEU A 58 -8.45 3.93 -3.33
N CYS A 59 -8.90 4.81 -4.21
CA CYS A 59 -9.65 6.03 -3.88
C CYS A 59 -8.99 6.95 -2.84
N VAL A 60 -7.66 7.05 -2.80
CA VAL A 60 -6.93 7.78 -1.75
C VAL A 60 -6.76 9.27 -2.00
N LEU A 61 -6.92 9.74 -3.24
CA LEU A 61 -6.81 11.15 -3.59
C LEU A 61 -8.17 11.69 -4.04
N PRO A 62 -8.56 12.91 -3.64
CA PRO A 62 -9.83 13.49 -4.06
C PRO A 62 -9.85 13.80 -5.57
N ALA A 63 -11.06 13.84 -6.13
CA ALA A 63 -11.31 14.06 -7.56
C ALA A 63 -11.08 15.52 -8.04
N ASP A 64 -10.96 16.48 -7.13
CA ASP A 64 -10.80 17.90 -7.40
C ASP A 64 -9.43 18.31 -7.96
N ARG A 65 -8.52 17.34 -8.12
CA ARG A 65 -7.17 17.58 -8.61
C ARG A 65 -7.15 17.76 -10.12
N VAL A 66 -6.78 18.97 -10.57
CA VAL A 66 -6.58 19.26 -11.99
C VAL A 66 -5.24 18.73 -12.48
N TYR A 67 -5.27 17.77 -13.40
CA TYR A 67 -4.08 17.30 -14.12
C TYR A 67 -3.94 18.07 -15.42
N LYS A 68 -3.07 19.11 -15.44
CA LYS A 68 -2.88 19.99 -16.62
C LYS A 68 -2.63 19.19 -17.90
N GLY A 69 -3.50 19.36 -18.88
CA GLY A 69 -3.45 18.65 -20.16
C GLY A 69 -3.96 17.20 -20.15
N MET A 70 -4.62 16.75 -19.05
CA MET A 70 -5.19 15.40 -18.94
C MET A 70 -6.63 15.40 -18.39
N GLY A 71 -7.14 16.56 -17.95
CA GLY A 71 -8.49 16.71 -17.45
C GLY A 71 -8.61 16.63 -15.92
N ILE A 72 -9.84 16.50 -15.47
CA ILE A 72 -10.23 16.35 -14.06
C ILE A 72 -10.81 14.94 -13.91
N PRO A 73 -10.35 14.15 -12.95
CA PRO A 73 -10.94 12.85 -12.64
C PRO A 73 -12.40 13.01 -12.22
N LYS A 74 -13.25 12.05 -12.57
CA LYS A 74 -14.65 12.03 -12.12
C LYS A 74 -14.76 11.66 -10.66
N ASP A 75 -13.97 10.67 -10.24
CA ASP A 75 -14.00 10.05 -8.92
C ASP A 75 -12.64 10.15 -8.21
N ARG A 76 -12.60 9.72 -6.97
CA ARG A 76 -11.36 9.65 -6.20
C ARG A 76 -10.34 8.75 -6.91
N ILE A 77 -9.09 9.16 -6.87
CA ILE A 77 -8.01 8.51 -7.61
C ILE A 77 -7.30 7.49 -6.73
N SER A 78 -7.09 6.31 -7.28
CA SER A 78 -6.25 5.27 -6.70
C SER A 78 -4.76 5.52 -6.99
N THR A 79 -3.88 4.87 -6.25
CA THR A 79 -2.42 4.99 -6.46
C THR A 79 -1.74 3.63 -6.42
N VAL A 80 -0.70 3.48 -7.25
CA VAL A 80 0.20 2.34 -7.24
C VAL A 80 1.45 2.72 -6.46
N TYR A 81 1.82 1.93 -5.47
CA TYR A 81 3.13 1.99 -4.84
C TYR A 81 4.10 1.09 -5.61
N SER A 82 5.26 1.63 -5.89
CA SER A 82 6.38 0.89 -6.45
C SER A 82 7.63 1.10 -5.59
N TYR A 83 8.48 0.09 -5.51
CA TYR A 83 9.69 0.08 -4.70
C TYR A 83 10.91 -0.19 -5.58
N LEU A 84 12.02 0.51 -5.29
CA LEU A 84 13.34 0.31 -5.88
C LEU A 84 14.32 -0.08 -4.77
N PRO A 85 14.79 -1.33 -4.69
CA PRO A 85 15.88 -1.69 -3.81
C PRO A 85 17.19 -1.05 -4.30
N LEU A 86 17.88 -0.30 -3.43
CA LEU A 86 19.19 0.32 -3.74
C LEU A 86 20.36 -0.51 -3.25
N VAL A 87 20.10 -1.46 -2.35
CA VAL A 87 21.07 -2.43 -1.84
C VAL A 87 20.46 -3.83 -1.93
N ARG A 88 21.31 -4.85 -1.89
CA ARG A 88 20.80 -6.23 -1.74
C ARG A 88 20.18 -6.39 -0.36
N HIS A 89 18.89 -6.70 -0.34
CA HIS A 89 18.18 -6.98 0.91
C HIS A 89 18.56 -8.36 1.45
N GLU A 90 18.62 -8.48 2.76
CA GLU A 90 18.56 -9.79 3.41
C GLU A 90 17.21 -10.46 3.12
N LYS A 91 17.18 -11.78 3.24
CA LYS A 91 15.93 -12.54 3.08
C LYS A 91 14.87 -12.01 4.05
N ALA A 92 13.69 -11.71 3.51
CA ALA A 92 12.55 -11.26 4.29
C ALA A 92 11.89 -12.46 5.00
N ALA A 93 12.28 -12.70 6.26
CA ALA A 93 11.60 -13.68 7.12
C ALA A 93 10.31 -13.05 7.66
N ILE A 94 9.16 -13.53 7.21
CA ILE A 94 7.85 -12.93 7.50
C ILE A 94 6.80 -14.00 7.84
N TYR A 95 5.73 -13.56 8.51
CA TYR A 95 4.53 -14.35 8.84
C TYR A 95 3.36 -13.88 7.97
N PRO A 96 3.27 -14.31 6.71
CA PRO A 96 2.17 -13.89 5.85
C PRO A 96 0.86 -14.53 6.28
N PRO A 97 -0.28 -13.81 6.22
CA PRO A 97 -1.59 -14.42 6.36
C PRO A 97 -1.74 -15.56 5.35
N ARG A 98 -2.19 -16.73 5.80
CA ARG A 98 -2.20 -17.95 4.99
C ARG A 98 -2.90 -17.78 3.63
N HIS A 99 -4.05 -17.10 3.63
CA HIS A 99 -4.87 -16.88 2.44
C HIS A 99 -4.31 -15.80 1.50
N HIS A 100 -3.31 -15.01 1.95
CA HIS A 100 -2.60 -14.03 1.14
C HIS A 100 -1.14 -14.43 0.85
N SER A 101 -0.68 -15.59 1.33
CA SER A 101 0.74 -15.98 1.25
C SER A 101 1.28 -15.96 -0.18
N ALA A 102 0.58 -16.57 -1.13
CA ALA A 102 0.99 -16.60 -2.53
C ALA A 102 1.01 -15.19 -3.18
N PHE A 103 0.05 -14.34 -2.82
CA PHE A 103 0.00 -12.96 -3.31
C PHE A 103 1.18 -12.14 -2.79
N ILE A 104 1.48 -12.24 -1.49
CA ILE A 104 2.61 -11.56 -0.85
C ILE A 104 3.94 -12.08 -1.43
N GLU A 105 4.08 -13.40 -1.60
CA GLU A 105 5.24 -14.01 -2.26
C GLU A 105 5.44 -13.46 -3.68
N GLY A 106 4.36 -13.34 -4.46
CA GLY A 106 4.39 -12.72 -5.78
C GLY A 106 4.93 -11.29 -5.75
N ILE A 107 4.55 -10.49 -4.73
CA ILE A 107 5.08 -9.13 -4.55
C ILE A 107 6.59 -9.15 -4.30
N TYR A 108 7.07 -9.98 -3.37
CA TYR A 108 8.50 -10.07 -3.05
C TYR A 108 9.33 -10.59 -4.23
N ASN A 109 8.80 -11.55 -4.99
CA ASN A 109 9.42 -12.03 -6.23
C ASN A 109 9.51 -10.91 -7.28
N ASN A 110 8.43 -10.11 -7.47
CA ASN A 110 8.44 -8.95 -8.38
C ASN A 110 9.48 -7.90 -7.96
N LEU A 111 9.73 -7.75 -6.66
CA LEU A 111 10.76 -6.87 -6.10
C LEU A 111 12.18 -7.46 -6.16
N SER A 112 12.34 -8.72 -6.57
CA SER A 112 13.61 -9.46 -6.50
C SER A 112 14.20 -9.53 -5.09
N ILE A 113 13.34 -9.66 -4.08
CA ILE A 113 13.69 -9.83 -2.68
C ILE A 113 13.33 -11.25 -2.25
N ASP A 114 14.31 -12.03 -1.82
CA ASP A 114 14.07 -13.37 -1.30
C ASP A 114 13.17 -13.31 -0.06
N MET A 115 12.12 -14.12 -0.03
CA MET A 115 11.18 -14.24 1.09
C MET A 115 11.28 -15.63 1.74
N ILE A 116 11.18 -15.67 3.06
CA ILE A 116 11.00 -16.90 3.84
C ILE A 116 9.67 -16.77 4.59
N SER A 117 8.70 -17.60 4.21
CA SER A 117 7.45 -17.73 4.96
C SER A 117 7.70 -18.53 6.24
N LEU A 118 7.52 -17.87 7.38
CA LEU A 118 7.66 -18.50 8.68
C LEU A 118 6.33 -19.14 9.10
N PRO A 119 6.35 -20.34 9.69
CA PRO A 119 5.14 -20.95 10.22
C PRO A 119 4.63 -20.14 11.42
N CYS A 120 3.33 -19.85 11.42
CA CYS A 120 2.67 -19.23 12.57
C CYS A 120 1.99 -20.30 13.40
N ASP A 121 2.43 -20.46 14.65
CA ASP A 121 1.75 -21.30 15.63
C ASP A 121 0.79 -20.43 16.48
N GLU A 122 -0.48 -20.49 16.14
CA GLU A 122 -1.54 -19.70 16.80
C GLU A 122 -1.60 -19.90 18.31
N LYS A 123 -1.23 -21.10 18.80
CA LYS A 123 -1.30 -21.45 20.24
C LYS A 123 -0.19 -20.80 21.06
N ASN A 124 0.92 -20.43 20.42
CA ASN A 124 2.12 -19.91 21.09
C ASN A 124 2.33 -18.41 20.89
N ILE A 125 1.36 -17.68 20.36
CA ILE A 125 1.48 -16.23 20.21
C ILE A 125 1.32 -15.55 21.57
N GLN A 126 2.37 -14.86 21.98
CA GLN A 126 2.32 -14.01 23.15
C GLN A 126 1.75 -12.64 22.79
N LEU A 127 0.51 -12.38 23.19
CA LEU A 127 -0.13 -11.08 23.06
C LEU A 127 0.09 -10.26 24.33
N GLN A 128 0.32 -8.97 24.15
CA GLN A 128 0.31 -8.00 25.25
C GLN A 128 -1.11 -7.84 25.81
N GLN A 129 -1.24 -7.16 26.94
CA GLN A 129 -2.57 -6.82 27.48
C GLN A 129 -3.25 -5.76 26.58
N GLN A 130 -2.48 -4.78 26.13
CA GLN A 130 -2.97 -3.66 25.31
C GLN A 130 -2.19 -3.56 24.00
N SER A 131 -2.92 -3.28 22.93
CA SER A 131 -2.35 -2.98 21.61
C SER A 131 -1.80 -1.57 21.53
N SER A 132 -0.77 -1.37 20.72
CA SER A 132 -0.20 -0.06 20.43
C SER A 132 -0.55 0.36 19.00
N PHE A 133 -1.44 1.33 18.86
CA PHE A 133 -1.80 1.97 17.59
C PHE A 133 -1.32 3.41 17.53
N LYS A 134 -0.89 3.84 16.35
CA LYS A 134 -0.77 5.25 16.00
C LYS A 134 -1.77 5.57 14.88
N VAL A 135 -2.56 6.62 15.08
CA VAL A 135 -3.55 7.09 14.12
C VAL A 135 -3.13 8.46 13.61
N ASP A 136 -2.93 8.58 12.30
CA ASP A 136 -2.63 9.84 11.63
C ASP A 136 -3.79 10.19 10.71
N ILE A 137 -4.49 11.31 10.97
CA ILE A 137 -5.55 11.80 10.08
C ILE A 137 -4.90 12.69 9.02
N LEU A 138 -5.28 12.49 7.76
CA LEU A 138 -4.78 13.19 6.59
C LEU A 138 -5.87 14.10 6.01
N PRO A 139 -6.07 15.33 6.56
CA PRO A 139 -7.22 16.17 6.21
C PRO A 139 -7.29 16.55 4.74
N ASN A 140 -6.12 16.80 4.11
CA ASN A 140 -6.03 17.22 2.70
C ASN A 140 -6.54 16.18 1.70
N VAL A 141 -6.70 14.94 2.13
CA VAL A 141 -7.19 13.83 1.30
C VAL A 141 -8.37 13.10 1.95
N ASN A 142 -8.80 13.54 3.13
CA ASN A 142 -9.86 12.94 3.95
C ASN A 142 -9.65 11.44 4.20
N MET A 143 -8.42 11.04 4.50
CA MET A 143 -8.01 9.67 4.80
C MET A 143 -7.44 9.56 6.20
N ALA A 144 -7.31 8.35 6.71
CA ALA A 144 -6.59 8.07 7.94
C ALA A 144 -5.63 6.89 7.76
N ASP A 145 -4.46 6.98 8.39
CA ASP A 145 -3.48 5.92 8.50
C ASP A 145 -3.46 5.38 9.93
N ILE A 146 -3.63 4.08 10.08
CA ILE A 146 -3.49 3.37 11.36
C ILE A 146 -2.26 2.48 11.28
N LYS A 147 -1.32 2.65 12.20
CA LYS A 147 -0.10 1.84 12.30
C LYS A 147 -0.18 1.00 13.56
N LEU A 148 -0.20 -0.32 13.43
CA LEU A 148 -0.26 -1.26 14.55
C LEU A 148 1.16 -1.72 14.91
N TYR A 149 1.70 -1.17 15.99
CA TYR A 149 3.06 -1.46 16.45
C TYR A 149 3.15 -2.71 17.32
N ALA A 150 2.11 -2.98 18.12
CA ALA A 150 2.08 -4.15 18.99
C ALA A 150 0.65 -4.69 19.13
N TYR A 151 0.52 -6.01 19.05
CA TYR A 151 -0.75 -6.71 19.22
C TYR A 151 -1.02 -7.00 20.70
N GLY A 152 -2.17 -6.56 21.17
CA GLY A 152 -2.74 -6.91 22.46
C GLY A 152 -3.99 -7.77 22.32
N ARG A 153 -4.51 -8.23 23.44
CA ARG A 153 -5.78 -8.98 23.51
C ARG A 153 -6.97 -8.12 23.08
N ASP A 154 -6.81 -6.79 23.20
CA ASP A 154 -7.79 -5.75 22.85
C ASP A 154 -7.69 -5.28 21.39
N ALA A 155 -6.88 -5.92 20.54
CA ALA A 155 -6.57 -5.42 19.19
C ALA A 155 -7.81 -5.16 18.34
N ILE A 156 -8.77 -6.08 18.36
CA ILE A 156 -10.01 -5.97 17.60
C ILE A 156 -10.89 -4.85 18.16
N ASP A 157 -11.13 -4.86 19.47
CA ASP A 157 -12.01 -3.87 20.14
C ASP A 157 -11.47 -2.45 19.93
N LYS A 158 -10.16 -2.27 20.13
CA LYS A 158 -9.49 -0.98 19.97
C LYS A 158 -9.52 -0.49 18.52
N LEU A 159 -9.36 -1.40 17.53
CA LEU A 159 -9.52 -1.04 16.13
C LEU A 159 -10.95 -0.64 15.82
N MET A 160 -11.96 -1.37 16.31
CA MET A 160 -13.37 -1.03 16.15
C MET A 160 -13.72 0.33 16.74
N GLU A 161 -13.23 0.65 17.94
CA GLU A 161 -13.41 1.96 18.57
C GLU A 161 -12.77 3.09 17.73
N THR A 162 -11.54 2.84 17.24
CA THR A 162 -10.84 3.77 16.37
C THR A 162 -11.60 3.99 15.06
N MET A 163 -12.10 2.93 14.43
CA MET A 163 -12.93 3.03 13.22
C MET A 163 -14.20 3.83 13.49
N LYS A 164 -14.94 3.55 14.56
CA LYS A 164 -16.15 4.32 14.94
C LYS A 164 -15.86 5.81 15.06
N MET A 165 -14.74 6.19 15.68
CA MET A 165 -14.31 7.58 15.78
C MET A 165 -14.04 8.19 14.40
N LEU A 166 -13.31 7.48 13.52
CA LEU A 166 -12.97 7.97 12.18
C LEU A 166 -14.21 8.07 11.28
N LEU A 167 -15.11 7.09 11.32
CA LEU A 167 -16.37 7.11 10.56
C LEU A 167 -17.30 8.25 11.01
N LYS A 168 -17.38 8.51 12.32
CA LYS A 168 -18.12 9.67 12.86
C LYS A 168 -17.55 11.00 12.34
N ARG A 169 -16.24 11.05 12.05
CA ARG A 169 -15.59 12.21 11.41
C ARG A 169 -15.73 12.23 9.90
N LYS A 170 -16.49 11.29 9.31
CA LYS A 170 -16.71 11.16 7.87
C LYS A 170 -15.39 10.99 7.08
N ILE A 171 -14.43 10.27 7.64
CA ILE A 171 -13.21 9.89 6.93
C ILE A 171 -13.59 8.93 5.78
N ASP A 172 -13.10 9.20 4.58
CA ASP A 172 -13.44 8.48 3.35
C ASP A 172 -12.78 7.10 3.26
N GLY A 173 -11.60 6.95 3.84
CA GLY A 173 -10.93 5.65 3.86
C GLY A 173 -9.83 5.57 4.91
N ILE A 174 -9.49 4.35 5.28
CA ILE A 174 -8.51 4.03 6.31
C ILE A 174 -7.50 3.06 5.73
N SER A 175 -6.20 3.39 5.83
CA SER A 175 -5.12 2.45 5.57
C SER A 175 -4.62 1.89 6.90
N LEU A 176 -4.62 0.56 7.04
CA LEU A 176 -4.09 -0.15 8.21
C LEU A 176 -2.76 -0.80 7.83
N TYR A 177 -1.71 -0.40 8.53
CA TYR A 177 -0.35 -0.88 8.31
C TYR A 177 0.03 -1.86 9.41
N LEU A 178 0.41 -3.08 8.99
CA LEU A 178 0.74 -4.20 9.85
C LEU A 178 2.18 -4.66 9.59
N ASP A 179 2.87 -5.10 10.63
CA ASP A 179 4.22 -5.67 10.52
C ASP A 179 4.17 -7.16 10.20
N LEU A 180 4.59 -7.55 8.99
CA LEU A 180 4.72 -8.97 8.62
C LEU A 180 5.81 -9.72 9.40
N GLY A 181 6.68 -9.01 10.12
CA GLY A 181 7.65 -9.62 11.04
C GLY A 181 7.03 -10.13 12.34
N GLN A 182 5.76 -9.80 12.62
CA GLN A 182 5.06 -10.24 13.83
C GLN A 182 4.13 -11.43 13.50
N PRO A 183 4.25 -12.58 14.23
CA PRO A 183 3.38 -13.75 13.98
C PRO A 183 1.90 -13.43 14.15
N ALA A 184 1.54 -12.50 15.03
CA ALA A 184 0.17 -12.06 15.24
C ALA A 184 -0.47 -11.48 13.96
N THR A 185 0.31 -10.88 13.05
CA THR A 185 -0.19 -10.37 11.77
C THR A 185 -0.87 -11.46 10.94
N ALA A 186 -0.30 -12.67 10.93
CA ALA A 186 -0.86 -13.80 10.19
C ALA A 186 -2.28 -14.18 10.65
N ILE A 187 -2.60 -13.98 11.93
CA ILE A 187 -3.90 -14.34 12.52
C ILE A 187 -4.86 -13.17 12.46
N PHE A 188 -4.43 -11.99 12.94
CA PHE A 188 -5.32 -10.84 13.05
C PHE A 188 -5.74 -10.25 11.69
N CYS A 189 -5.01 -10.54 10.61
CA CYS A 189 -5.39 -10.09 9.27
C CYS A 189 -6.82 -10.50 8.92
N SER A 190 -7.19 -11.77 9.10
CA SER A 190 -8.54 -12.27 8.81
C SER A 190 -9.61 -11.63 9.71
N GLU A 191 -9.26 -11.31 10.97
CA GLU A 191 -10.19 -10.63 11.88
C GLU A 191 -10.41 -9.16 11.43
N PHE A 192 -9.37 -8.48 10.97
CA PHE A 192 -9.52 -7.14 10.42
C PHE A 192 -10.31 -7.13 9.11
N GLU A 193 -10.17 -8.17 8.28
CA GLU A 193 -10.97 -8.32 7.06
C GLU A 193 -12.47 -8.51 7.37
N LYS A 194 -12.83 -9.20 8.45
CA LYS A 194 -14.22 -9.28 8.92
C LYS A 194 -14.81 -7.92 9.30
N LEU A 195 -13.96 -6.93 9.62
CA LEU A 195 -14.37 -5.55 9.86
C LEU A 195 -14.52 -4.72 8.58
N GLY A 196 -14.31 -5.33 7.41
CA GLY A 196 -14.43 -4.69 6.10
C GLY A 196 -13.11 -4.16 5.53
N PHE A 197 -11.98 -4.45 6.16
CA PHE A 197 -10.68 -4.22 5.52
C PHE A 197 -10.44 -5.23 4.40
N PHE A 198 -9.64 -4.83 3.42
CA PHE A 198 -9.15 -5.72 2.35
C PHE A 198 -7.69 -5.41 2.04
N ILE A 199 -6.99 -6.37 1.46
CA ILE A 199 -5.58 -6.25 1.17
C ILE A 199 -5.33 -5.23 0.06
N ALA A 200 -4.30 -4.38 0.25
CA ALA A 200 -3.82 -3.42 -0.75
C ALA A 200 -2.41 -3.76 -1.27
N GLY A 201 -1.64 -4.56 -0.54
CA GLY A 201 -0.31 -5.00 -0.93
C GLY A 201 0.68 -5.06 0.22
N ALA A 202 1.97 -5.19 -0.10
CA ALA A 202 3.05 -5.21 0.88
C ALA A 202 4.24 -4.38 0.40
N ILE A 203 4.83 -3.59 1.30
CA ILE A 203 5.95 -2.69 0.97
C ILE A 203 7.09 -2.91 1.97
N PRO A 204 8.31 -3.26 1.51
CA PRO A 204 9.49 -3.26 2.37
C PRO A 204 9.84 -1.86 2.87
N LEU A 205 10.28 -1.73 4.12
CA LEU A 205 10.85 -0.52 4.72
C LEU A 205 9.95 0.72 4.71
N LEU A 206 8.61 0.56 4.64
CA LEU A 206 7.71 1.72 4.70
C LEU A 206 7.56 2.24 6.14
N TYR A 207 6.90 1.48 7.01
CA TYR A 207 6.74 1.79 8.45
C TYR A 207 7.36 0.71 9.32
N PHE A 208 7.39 -0.51 8.81
CA PHE A 208 8.04 -1.67 9.38
C PHE A 208 9.05 -2.21 8.37
N ARG A 209 9.88 -3.15 8.82
CA ARG A 209 10.83 -3.82 7.90
C ARG A 209 10.09 -4.49 6.72
N ASN A 210 8.91 -5.04 6.99
CA ASN A 210 8.03 -5.62 6.00
C ASN A 210 6.59 -5.21 6.33
N THR A 211 6.04 -4.24 5.61
CA THR A 211 4.72 -3.66 5.88
C THR A 211 3.66 -4.31 5.01
N LEU A 212 2.64 -4.92 5.63
CA LEU A 212 1.38 -5.27 4.96
C LEU A 212 0.44 -4.08 5.03
N ILE A 213 -0.25 -3.79 3.94
CA ILE A 213 -1.26 -2.74 3.87
C ILE A 213 -2.63 -3.37 3.67
N LEU A 214 -3.53 -3.13 4.61
CA LEU A 214 -4.95 -3.33 4.43
C LEU A 214 -5.63 -1.97 4.27
N GLN A 215 -6.77 -1.93 3.57
CA GLN A 215 -7.54 -0.72 3.34
C GLN A 215 -9.01 -0.95 3.66
N TYR A 216 -9.66 0.08 4.20
CA TYR A 216 -11.11 0.17 4.38
C TYR A 216 -11.61 1.41 3.64
N LEU A 217 -12.67 1.29 2.87
CA LEU A 217 -13.35 2.39 2.19
C LEU A 217 -14.72 2.63 2.83
N ASN A 218 -15.01 3.89 3.16
CA ASN A 218 -16.24 4.29 3.82
C ASN A 218 -17.27 4.75 2.80
N ASN A 219 -18.19 3.87 2.40
CA ASN A 219 -19.23 4.15 1.40
C ASN A 219 -18.68 4.72 0.08
N ILE A 220 -17.54 4.23 -0.35
CA ILE A 220 -16.91 4.56 -1.64
C ILE A 220 -16.79 3.28 -2.43
N SER A 221 -17.39 3.26 -3.62
CA SER A 221 -17.20 2.19 -4.61
C SER A 221 -16.18 2.65 -5.64
N PRO A 222 -15.05 1.95 -5.79
CA PRO A 222 -14.08 2.28 -6.83
C PRO A 222 -14.61 1.94 -8.22
N ASP A 223 -14.54 2.87 -9.17
CA ASP A 223 -14.72 2.53 -10.58
C ASP A 223 -13.44 1.87 -11.11
N TYR A 224 -13.42 0.54 -11.11
CA TYR A 224 -12.27 -0.24 -11.56
C TYR A 224 -11.94 -0.04 -13.06
N SER A 225 -12.90 0.40 -13.89
CA SER A 225 -12.68 0.68 -15.31
C SER A 225 -11.82 1.92 -15.55
N GLU A 226 -11.81 2.86 -14.58
CA GLU A 226 -11.00 4.08 -14.62
C GLU A 226 -9.61 3.91 -13.97
N ILE A 227 -9.33 2.77 -13.33
CA ILE A 227 -8.04 2.49 -12.70
C ILE A 227 -7.03 1.99 -13.73
N ARG A 228 -6.11 2.87 -14.12
CA ARG A 228 -5.08 2.56 -15.13
C ARG A 228 -3.78 2.18 -14.47
N VAL A 229 -3.36 0.93 -14.65
CA VAL A 229 -2.07 0.42 -14.18
C VAL A 229 -1.18 0.05 -15.36
N TYR A 230 0.14 0.21 -15.21
CA TYR A 230 1.09 0.07 -16.33
C TYR A 230 1.58 -1.36 -16.50
N SER A 231 2.09 -1.98 -15.43
CA SER A 231 2.72 -3.31 -15.53
C SER A 231 1.69 -4.45 -15.52
N ASP A 232 2.06 -5.60 -16.09
CA ASP A 232 1.25 -6.82 -16.04
C ASP A 232 1.05 -7.27 -14.59
N PHE A 233 2.11 -7.14 -13.78
CA PHE A 233 2.04 -7.46 -12.36
C PHE A 233 1.03 -6.57 -11.61
N ALA A 234 1.02 -5.26 -11.89
CA ALA A 234 0.03 -4.36 -11.31
C ALA A 234 -1.41 -4.69 -11.76
N ARG A 235 -1.60 -5.19 -12.99
CA ARG A 235 -2.91 -5.68 -13.46
C ARG A 235 -3.38 -6.89 -12.66
N SER A 236 -2.51 -7.88 -12.50
CA SER A 236 -2.82 -9.07 -11.68
C SER A 236 -3.07 -8.71 -10.21
N MET A 237 -2.30 -7.75 -9.68
CA MET A 237 -2.49 -7.23 -8.32
C MET A 237 -3.84 -6.52 -8.17
N LEU A 238 -4.22 -5.68 -9.15
CA LEU A 238 -5.50 -4.95 -9.13
C LEU A 238 -6.69 -5.92 -9.14
N GLU A 239 -6.63 -6.98 -9.96
CA GLU A 239 -7.67 -8.00 -10.00
C GLU A 239 -7.77 -8.76 -8.67
N TYR A 240 -6.64 -9.13 -8.08
CA TYR A 240 -6.60 -9.77 -6.77
C TYR A 240 -7.24 -8.91 -5.66
N ILE A 241 -6.99 -7.59 -5.69
CA ILE A 241 -7.56 -6.63 -4.75
C ILE A 241 -9.05 -6.47 -5.00
N ARG A 242 -9.47 -6.33 -6.27
CA ARG A 242 -10.87 -6.21 -6.67
C ARG A 242 -11.73 -7.36 -6.17
N GLU A 243 -11.26 -8.60 -6.30
CA GLU A 243 -11.96 -9.79 -5.81
C GLU A 243 -12.23 -9.75 -4.29
N ARG A 244 -11.42 -8.98 -3.54
CA ARG A 244 -11.44 -8.89 -2.07
C ARG A 244 -11.98 -7.57 -1.53
N ASP A 245 -12.22 -6.61 -2.41
CA ASP A 245 -12.88 -5.35 -2.04
C ASP A 245 -14.37 -5.59 -1.76
N PRO A 246 -14.85 -5.38 -0.52
CA PRO A 246 -16.27 -5.55 -0.19
C PRO A 246 -17.15 -4.47 -0.84
N ASN A 247 -16.58 -3.40 -1.40
CA ASN A 247 -17.31 -2.28 -2.00
C ASN A 247 -17.38 -2.35 -3.54
N ARG A 248 -16.85 -3.40 -4.15
CA ARG A 248 -16.70 -3.51 -5.62
C ARG A 248 -18.02 -3.46 -6.41
N ASP A 249 -19.12 -3.84 -5.76
CA ASP A 249 -20.44 -3.96 -6.39
C ASP A 249 -21.48 -3.00 -5.75
N LEU A 250 -21.05 -1.96 -5.01
CA LEU A 250 -21.92 -0.94 -4.38
C LEU A 250 -22.42 0.12 -5.36
#